data_a0e4410589f15b297eaaf131044a945b
#
_entry.id   a0e4410589f15b297eaaf131044a945b
#
_cell.length_a   1.000
_cell.length_b   1.000
_cell.length_c   1.000
_cell.angle_alpha   90.00
_cell.angle_beta   90.00
_cell.angle_gamma   90.00
#
_symmetry.space_group_name_H-M   'P 1'
#
loop_
_entity.id
_entity.type
_entity.pdbx_description
1 polymer ?
#
loop_
_entity_poly.entity_id
_entity_poly.type
_entity_poly.pdbx_seq_one_letter_code
_entity_poly.pdbx_strand_id
1 'polypeptide(L)'
;DFANIQSPGGTPYLGSPAQEEKIIYRTNAIVPLLKAYKMRKKKSINKYLIGSNFFYPSLGGILMEDIDMFKKFTDRTQSKDYNIGPIKIDLFASAAFNLKNRYNRGGPPEDANGNVDEEQRIKQTQIKIRNQLRVAILNDYTGIILGAFGSGAFENKPEDIATFYRDILLEEEFKKKFQYVAFAIFDKKDANRPNFPIFQSII
;
A
#
# COMPACT_ATOMS: atom_id res chain seq x y z
N ASP A 1 2.23 -3.32 -1.33
CA ASP A 1 0.82 -3.68 -1.26
C ASP A 1 0.00 -2.52 -0.71
N PHE A 2 -1.14 -2.22 -1.33
CA PHE A 2 -2.07 -1.14 -0.96
C PHE A 2 -3.18 -1.70 -0.07
N ALA A 3 -2.90 -1.73 1.21
CA ALA A 3 -3.68 -2.45 2.20
C ALA A 3 -4.96 -1.73 2.65
N ASN A 4 -5.93 -2.52 3.10
CA ASN A 4 -7.08 -2.01 3.86
C ASN A 4 -6.68 -1.85 5.33
N ILE A 5 -6.77 -0.63 5.86
CA ILE A 5 -6.30 -0.31 7.22
C ILE A 5 -6.99 -1.12 8.34
N GLN A 6 -8.17 -1.66 8.08
CA GLN A 6 -9.00 -2.36 9.09
C GLN A 6 -8.89 -3.87 9.00
N SER A 7 -8.80 -4.40 7.79
CA SER A 7 -8.94 -5.83 7.53
C SER A 7 -7.69 -6.39 6.87
N PRO A 8 -6.94 -7.26 7.55
CA PRO A 8 -5.75 -7.88 6.97
C PRO A 8 -6.14 -8.75 5.76
N GLY A 9 -5.54 -8.47 4.60
CA GLY A 9 -5.85 -9.16 3.35
C GLY A 9 -7.14 -8.68 2.69
N GLY A 10 -7.73 -7.57 3.16
CA GLY A 10 -8.96 -7.01 2.62
C GLY A 10 -10.17 -7.92 2.82
N THR A 11 -10.98 -8.08 1.77
CA THR A 11 -12.19 -8.92 1.76
C THR A 11 -12.15 -9.93 0.61
N PRO A 12 -11.16 -10.84 0.56
CA PRO A 12 -10.97 -11.76 -0.56
C PRO A 12 -12.21 -12.65 -0.79
N TYR A 13 -12.83 -13.13 0.27
CA TYR A 13 -14.00 -14.03 0.19
C TYR A 13 -15.27 -13.36 -0.37
N LEU A 14 -15.29 -12.02 -0.47
CA LEU A 14 -16.42 -11.26 -1.04
C LEU A 14 -16.16 -10.86 -2.50
N GLY A 15 -15.07 -11.36 -3.13
CA GLY A 15 -14.78 -11.11 -4.53
C GLY A 15 -14.29 -9.68 -4.85
N SER A 16 -13.77 -8.97 -3.87
CA SER A 16 -13.18 -7.64 -4.10
C SER A 16 -12.02 -7.74 -5.13
N PRO A 17 -11.99 -6.88 -6.15
CA PRO A 17 -10.94 -6.89 -7.17
C PRO A 17 -9.74 -6.02 -6.84
N ALA A 18 -9.60 -5.55 -5.60
CA ALA A 18 -8.49 -4.67 -5.21
C ALA A 18 -7.14 -5.40 -5.19
N GLN A 19 -6.06 -4.64 -5.08
CA GLN A 19 -4.70 -5.19 -5.18
C GLN A 19 -4.41 -6.16 -4.03
N GLU A 20 -4.76 -5.79 -2.79
CA GLU A 20 -4.51 -6.62 -1.60
C GLU A 20 -5.15 -8.01 -1.75
N GLU A 21 -6.42 -8.08 -2.14
CA GLU A 21 -7.11 -9.34 -2.33
C GLU A 21 -6.49 -10.19 -3.45
N LYS A 22 -6.04 -9.55 -4.53
CA LYS A 22 -5.36 -10.26 -5.63
C LYS A 22 -4.02 -10.83 -5.22
N ILE A 23 -3.29 -10.17 -4.35
CA ILE A 23 -2.04 -10.67 -3.76
C ILE A 23 -2.36 -11.86 -2.87
N ILE A 24 -3.34 -11.76 -1.98
CA ILE A 24 -3.75 -12.85 -1.08
C ILE A 24 -4.15 -14.11 -1.84
N TYR A 25 -4.85 -13.98 -2.97
CA TYR A 25 -5.22 -15.15 -3.80
C TYR A 25 -4.03 -15.86 -4.45
N ARG A 26 -2.90 -15.19 -4.60
CA ARG A 26 -1.73 -15.69 -5.35
C ARG A 26 -0.55 -16.07 -4.48
N THR A 27 -0.64 -15.75 -3.19
CA THR A 27 0.47 -15.90 -2.25
C THR A 27 -0.02 -16.52 -0.94
N ASN A 28 0.92 -16.90 -0.09
CA ASN A 28 0.64 -17.27 1.30
C ASN A 28 0.65 -16.07 2.27
N ALA A 29 0.62 -14.83 1.77
CA ALA A 29 0.73 -13.60 2.58
C ALA A 29 -0.36 -13.46 3.66
N ILE A 30 -1.52 -14.11 3.49
CA ILE A 30 -2.56 -14.13 4.54
C ILE A 30 -2.07 -14.74 5.86
N VAL A 31 -1.13 -15.68 5.80
CA VAL A 31 -0.64 -16.39 7.00
C VAL A 31 0.10 -15.44 7.94
N PRO A 32 1.15 -14.71 7.52
CA PRO A 32 1.81 -13.72 8.38
C PRO A 32 0.88 -12.57 8.79
N LEU A 33 -0.03 -12.13 7.92
CA LEU A 33 -1.02 -11.10 8.27
C LEU A 33 -1.94 -11.54 9.42
N LEU A 34 -2.47 -12.77 9.36
CA LEU A 34 -3.30 -13.31 10.45
C LEU A 34 -2.49 -13.54 11.73
N LYS A 35 -1.22 -13.93 11.61
CA LYS A 35 -0.31 -14.05 12.75
C LYS A 35 -0.11 -12.69 13.43
N ALA A 36 0.20 -11.66 12.67
CA ALA A 36 0.33 -10.29 13.17
C ALA A 36 -0.97 -9.78 13.83
N TYR A 37 -2.13 -10.06 13.24
CA TYR A 37 -3.43 -9.72 13.80
C TYR A 37 -3.70 -10.41 15.15
N LYS A 38 -3.39 -11.70 15.27
CA LYS A 38 -3.54 -12.45 16.53
C LYS A 38 -2.60 -11.92 17.61
N MET A 39 -1.35 -11.60 17.26
CA MET A 39 -0.37 -11.02 18.19
C MET A 39 -0.86 -9.67 18.70
N ARG A 40 -1.39 -8.80 17.85
CA ARG A 40 -1.94 -7.51 18.23
C ARG A 40 -3.14 -7.64 19.19
N LYS A 41 -4.03 -8.60 18.96
CA LYS A 41 -5.17 -8.86 19.87
C LYS A 41 -4.75 -9.41 21.24
N LYS A 42 -3.66 -10.16 21.31
CA LYS A 42 -3.29 -10.88 22.53
C LYS A 42 -2.60 -10.02 23.58
N LYS A 43 -1.88 -8.93 23.24
CA LYS A 43 -1.26 -8.07 24.27
C LYS A 43 -0.54 -6.81 23.75
N SER A 44 -0.52 -5.81 24.61
CA SER A 44 0.53 -4.80 24.90
C SER A 44 1.24 -4.04 23.76
N ILE A 45 1.20 -4.46 22.52
CA ILE A 45 1.56 -3.63 21.36
C ILE A 45 0.63 -2.41 21.28
N ASN A 46 -0.59 -2.50 21.82
CA ASN A 46 -1.51 -1.38 22.00
C ASN A 46 -0.96 -0.20 22.82
N LYS A 47 0.07 -0.41 23.65
CA LYS A 47 0.66 0.66 24.46
C LYS A 47 1.49 1.65 23.62
N TYR A 48 2.01 1.19 22.47
CA TYR A 48 2.81 2.01 21.54
C TYR A 48 2.06 2.43 20.28
N LEU A 49 0.93 1.78 19.98
CA LEU A 49 0.02 2.12 18.88
C LEU A 49 -1.15 2.94 19.44
N ILE A 50 -0.84 4.14 19.87
CA ILE A 50 -1.80 5.06 20.49
C ILE A 50 -3.05 5.19 19.62
N GLY A 51 -4.19 4.76 20.17
CA GLY A 51 -5.52 5.25 19.81
C GLY A 51 -6.20 4.64 18.59
N SER A 52 -5.61 3.72 17.83
CA SER A 52 -6.30 3.21 16.64
C SER A 52 -6.78 1.77 16.78
N ASN A 53 -8.07 1.55 16.54
CA ASN A 53 -8.66 0.24 16.30
C ASN A 53 -8.26 -0.34 14.93
N PHE A 54 -7.25 0.23 14.27
CA PHE A 54 -6.77 -0.16 12.97
C PHE A 54 -5.83 -1.36 13.05
N PHE A 55 -5.88 -2.22 12.04
CA PHE A 55 -4.97 -3.35 11.93
C PHE A 55 -3.55 -2.88 11.59
N TYR A 56 -3.42 -2.03 10.56
CA TYR A 56 -2.15 -1.45 10.17
C TYR A 56 -1.81 -0.20 10.99
N PRO A 57 -0.52 0.05 11.26
CA PRO A 57 -0.09 1.32 11.82
C PRO A 57 -0.51 2.49 10.93
N SER A 58 -1.03 3.58 11.52
CA SER A 58 -1.59 4.70 10.75
C SER A 58 -0.59 5.34 9.78
N LEU A 59 0.69 5.44 10.15
CA LEU A 59 1.75 6.04 9.34
C LEU A 59 2.77 5.02 8.81
N GLY A 60 2.57 3.73 9.05
CA GLY A 60 3.50 2.67 8.68
C GLY A 60 2.84 1.56 7.87
N GLY A 61 3.33 0.34 8.07
CA GLY A 61 2.84 -0.85 7.42
C GLY A 61 3.37 -2.12 8.07
N ILE A 62 3.22 -3.22 7.39
CA ILE A 62 3.69 -4.54 7.82
C ILE A 62 4.59 -5.09 6.72
N LEU A 63 5.86 -5.35 7.05
CA LEU A 63 6.76 -6.09 6.18
C LEU A 63 6.50 -7.59 6.38
N MET A 64 6.37 -8.29 5.29
CA MET A 64 6.22 -9.74 5.22
C MET A 64 7.30 -10.27 4.30
N GLU A 65 8.20 -11.07 4.85
CA GLU A 65 9.34 -11.63 4.14
C GLU A 65 9.07 -13.08 3.76
N ASP A 66 9.79 -13.57 2.76
CA ASP A 66 9.73 -14.97 2.31
C ASP A 66 8.33 -15.44 1.88
N ILE A 67 7.56 -14.56 1.31
CA ILE A 67 6.21 -14.89 0.84
C ILE A 67 6.29 -15.73 -0.44
N ASP A 68 5.67 -16.89 -0.43
CA ASP A 68 5.52 -17.73 -1.60
C ASP A 68 4.44 -17.19 -2.54
N MET A 69 4.83 -16.81 -3.75
CA MET A 69 3.91 -16.54 -4.84
C MET A 69 3.85 -17.78 -5.74
N PHE A 70 2.68 -18.40 -5.83
CA PHE A 70 2.46 -19.68 -6.54
C PHE A 70 1.51 -19.58 -7.72
N LYS A 71 0.92 -18.41 -7.99
CA LYS A 71 0.04 -18.19 -9.13
C LYS A 71 0.44 -16.97 -9.93
N LYS A 72 0.65 -17.15 -11.24
CA LYS A 72 0.88 -16.07 -12.19
C LYS A 72 -0.45 -15.40 -12.55
N PHE A 73 -0.40 -14.09 -12.74
CA PHE A 73 -1.51 -13.36 -13.33
C PHE A 73 -1.62 -13.72 -14.81
N THR A 74 -2.74 -14.26 -15.22
CA THR A 74 -3.10 -14.39 -16.63
C THR A 74 -4.23 -13.42 -16.93
N ASP A 75 -4.36 -13.03 -18.18
CA ASP A 75 -5.27 -12.02 -18.69
C ASP A 75 -6.65 -12.05 -18.00
N ARG A 76 -7.25 -10.87 -17.86
CA ARG A 76 -8.52 -10.63 -17.17
C ARG A 76 -9.72 -11.44 -17.66
N THR A 77 -9.64 -11.94 -18.86
CA THR A 77 -10.75 -12.65 -19.55
C THR A 77 -10.73 -14.16 -19.34
N GLN A 78 -9.63 -14.70 -18.82
CA GLN A 78 -9.50 -16.15 -18.61
C GLN A 78 -9.13 -16.42 -17.15
N SER A 79 -10.02 -17.09 -16.45
CA SER A 79 -9.89 -17.57 -15.07
C SER A 79 -8.81 -18.65 -14.86
N LYS A 80 -7.90 -18.82 -15.80
CA LYS A 80 -6.81 -19.79 -15.70
C LYS A 80 -5.61 -19.17 -15.00
N ASP A 81 -5.62 -19.25 -13.67
CA ASP A 81 -4.40 -19.05 -12.90
C ASP A 81 -3.43 -20.20 -13.21
N TYR A 82 -2.31 -19.90 -13.85
CA TYR A 82 -1.26 -20.90 -14.01
C TYR A 82 -0.48 -21.03 -12.71
N ASN A 83 -0.35 -22.26 -12.22
CA ASN A 83 0.59 -22.54 -11.15
C ASN A 83 2.00 -22.32 -11.69
N ILE A 84 2.72 -21.40 -11.06
CA ILE A 84 4.16 -21.27 -11.21
C ILE A 84 4.80 -21.94 -10.00
N GLY A 85 5.99 -22.49 -10.15
CA GLY A 85 6.77 -22.88 -8.99
C GLY A 85 6.87 -21.70 -8.02
N PRO A 86 7.00 -21.93 -6.71
CA PRO A 86 7.02 -20.86 -5.73
C PRO A 86 8.15 -19.87 -6.02
N ILE A 87 7.78 -18.61 -6.22
CA ILE A 87 8.72 -17.48 -6.32
C ILE A 87 8.65 -16.76 -4.98
N LYS A 88 9.81 -16.57 -4.35
CA LYS A 88 9.91 -15.79 -3.11
C LYS A 88 9.83 -14.31 -3.42
N ILE A 89 8.97 -13.62 -2.69
CA ILE A 89 8.83 -12.15 -2.73
C ILE A 89 8.70 -11.62 -1.31
N ASP A 90 9.13 -10.39 -1.13
CA ASP A 90 8.89 -9.65 0.10
C ASP A 90 7.83 -8.58 -0.17
N LEU A 91 6.90 -8.43 0.75
CA LEU A 91 5.76 -7.53 0.62
C LEU A 91 5.70 -6.55 1.79
N PHE A 92 5.65 -5.27 1.49
CA PHE A 92 5.32 -4.25 2.48
C PHE A 92 3.88 -3.77 2.27
N ALA A 93 3.01 -4.09 3.21
CA ALA A 93 1.61 -3.70 3.19
C ALA A 93 1.40 -2.40 3.96
N SER A 94 0.94 -1.36 3.28
CA SER A 94 0.68 -0.03 3.84
C SER A 94 -0.64 0.52 3.32
N ALA A 95 -1.39 1.24 4.17
CA ALA A 95 -2.69 1.80 3.81
C ALA A 95 -2.61 3.31 3.55
N ALA A 96 -3.08 3.74 2.38
CA ALA A 96 -3.33 5.15 2.08
C ALA A 96 -4.57 5.68 2.82
N PHE A 97 -4.75 6.99 2.88
CA PHE A 97 -6.00 7.58 3.33
C PHE A 97 -7.14 7.29 2.34
N ASN A 98 -8.31 6.95 2.87
CA ASN A 98 -9.51 6.75 2.06
C ASN A 98 -10.25 8.10 1.91
N LEU A 99 -10.05 8.76 0.78
CA LEU A 99 -10.70 10.05 0.49
C LEU A 99 -12.13 9.89 -0.03
N LYS A 100 -12.44 8.72 -0.62
CA LYS A 100 -13.78 8.41 -1.11
C LYS A 100 -14.80 8.29 0.03
N ASN A 101 -14.37 7.70 1.14
CA ASN A 101 -15.24 7.50 2.31
C ASN A 101 -14.52 8.00 3.56
N ARG A 102 -14.40 9.32 3.68
CA ARG A 102 -13.70 10.02 4.76
C ARG A 102 -14.31 9.81 6.14
N TYR A 103 -15.59 9.47 6.22
CA TYR A 103 -16.27 9.18 7.49
C TYR A 103 -16.00 7.75 7.99
N ASN A 104 -15.38 6.91 7.18
CA ASN A 104 -14.97 5.58 7.60
C ASN A 104 -13.61 5.62 8.27
N ARG A 105 -13.36 4.63 9.12
CA ARG A 105 -12.05 4.39 9.72
C ARG A 105 -10.97 4.29 8.62
N GLY A 106 -9.94 5.12 8.71
CA GLY A 106 -8.89 5.22 7.68
C GLY A 106 -9.04 6.43 6.76
N GLY A 107 -9.96 7.33 7.06
CA GLY A 107 -10.06 8.66 6.45
C GLY A 107 -8.85 9.53 6.76
N PRO A 108 -8.72 10.66 6.06
CA PRO A 108 -7.69 11.67 6.32
C PRO A 108 -7.89 12.33 7.69
N PRO A 109 -6.87 13.05 8.20
CA PRO A 109 -7.04 13.91 9.36
C PRO A 109 -8.13 14.97 9.12
N GLU A 110 -8.86 15.32 10.16
CA GLU A 110 -9.91 16.33 10.14
C GLU A 110 -9.52 17.53 11.01
N ASP A 111 -9.96 18.72 10.60
CA ASP A 111 -9.86 19.96 11.38
C ASP A 111 -10.91 20.00 12.52
N ALA A 112 -10.91 21.06 13.30
CA ALA A 112 -11.84 21.25 14.42
C ALA A 112 -13.32 21.33 13.98
N ASN A 113 -13.60 21.55 12.71
CA ASN A 113 -14.94 21.64 12.13
C ASN A 113 -15.38 20.34 11.44
N GLY A 114 -14.53 19.28 11.48
CA GLY A 114 -14.81 18.00 10.82
C GLY A 114 -14.54 18.00 9.30
N ASN A 115 -13.86 19.02 8.78
CA ASN A 115 -13.41 19.02 7.40
C ASN A 115 -12.05 18.35 7.27
N VAL A 116 -11.70 17.88 6.07
CA VAL A 116 -10.37 17.35 5.81
C VAL A 116 -9.33 18.44 6.06
N ASP A 117 -8.41 18.18 7.00
CA ASP A 117 -7.21 18.99 7.17
C ASP A 117 -6.19 18.62 6.06
N GLU A 118 -6.24 19.39 4.98
CA GLU A 118 -5.41 19.14 3.79
C GLU A 118 -3.91 19.23 4.08
N GLU A 119 -3.47 20.14 4.94
CA GLU A 119 -2.06 20.28 5.31
C GLU A 119 -1.57 19.03 6.03
N GLN A 120 -2.31 18.58 7.03
CA GLN A 120 -1.98 17.36 7.78
C GLN A 120 -2.10 16.11 6.89
N ARG A 121 -3.08 16.05 6.00
CA ARG A 121 -3.24 14.96 5.03
C ARG A 121 -2.00 14.82 4.15
N ILE A 122 -1.55 15.91 3.56
CA ILE A 122 -0.34 15.95 2.71
C ILE A 122 0.88 15.51 3.52
N LYS A 123 1.12 16.14 4.66
CA LYS A 123 2.24 15.84 5.55
C LYS A 123 2.28 14.36 5.95
N GLN A 124 1.14 13.82 6.39
CA GLN A 124 1.07 12.42 6.82
C GLN A 124 1.17 11.45 5.64
N THR A 125 0.67 11.80 4.45
CA THR A 125 0.87 10.98 3.24
C THR A 125 2.34 10.89 2.87
N GLN A 126 3.06 12.01 2.93
CA GLN A 126 4.51 12.04 2.69
C GLN A 126 5.28 11.23 3.74
N ILE A 127 4.87 11.27 5.03
CA ILE A 127 5.44 10.42 6.08
C ILE A 127 5.23 8.94 5.76
N LYS A 128 4.04 8.55 5.31
CA LYS A 128 3.76 7.17 4.89
C LYS A 128 4.69 6.72 3.77
N ILE A 129 4.89 7.56 2.76
CA ILE A 129 5.79 7.27 1.63
C ILE A 129 7.24 7.15 2.11
N ARG A 130 7.73 8.09 2.93
CA ARG A 130 9.08 7.99 3.52
C ARG A 130 9.25 6.70 4.32
N ASN A 131 8.24 6.30 5.07
CA ASN A 131 8.32 5.07 5.88
C ASN A 131 8.33 3.79 5.00
N GLN A 132 7.68 3.79 3.83
CA GLN A 132 7.84 2.69 2.86
C GLN A 132 9.32 2.56 2.41
N LEU A 133 9.95 3.67 2.06
CA LEU A 133 11.35 3.69 1.61
C LEU A 133 12.33 3.38 2.76
N ARG A 134 12.08 3.90 3.97
CA ARG A 134 12.89 3.61 5.16
C ARG A 134 12.90 2.14 5.51
N VAL A 135 11.73 1.50 5.48
CA VAL A 135 11.64 0.05 5.74
C VAL A 135 12.47 -0.74 4.72
N ALA A 136 12.42 -0.35 3.45
CA ALA A 136 13.23 -0.99 2.43
C ALA A 136 14.74 -0.81 2.70
N ILE A 137 15.19 0.39 3.04
CA ILE A 137 16.60 0.67 3.35
C ILE A 137 17.06 -0.07 4.62
N LEU A 138 16.25 -0.07 5.67
CA LEU A 138 16.58 -0.73 6.95
C LEU A 138 16.66 -2.26 6.85
N ASN A 139 16.11 -2.84 5.79
CA ASN A 139 16.19 -4.27 5.51
C ASN A 139 17.04 -4.57 4.27
N ASP A 140 17.97 -3.66 3.91
CA ASP A 140 18.97 -3.82 2.86
C ASP A 140 18.41 -4.11 1.45
N TYR A 141 17.17 -3.72 1.17
CA TYR A 141 16.61 -3.83 -0.17
C TYR A 141 17.26 -2.83 -1.13
N THR A 142 17.81 -3.34 -2.22
CA THR A 142 18.43 -2.54 -3.27
C THR A 142 17.49 -2.17 -4.41
N GLY A 143 16.33 -2.81 -4.48
CA GLY A 143 15.30 -2.54 -5.48
C GLY A 143 13.92 -2.53 -4.85
N ILE A 144 13.04 -1.66 -5.35
CA ILE A 144 11.67 -1.52 -4.86
C ILE A 144 10.69 -1.37 -6.01
N ILE A 145 9.54 -2.05 -5.88
CA ILE A 145 8.41 -1.89 -6.79
C ILE A 145 7.30 -1.13 -6.05
N LEU A 146 7.00 0.04 -6.53
CA LEU A 146 5.97 0.94 -6.02
C LEU A 146 4.74 0.96 -6.94
N GLY A 147 3.76 1.78 -6.61
CA GLY A 147 2.58 1.99 -7.44
C GLY A 147 1.85 3.29 -7.10
N ALA A 148 0.71 3.53 -7.72
CA ALA A 148 -0.12 4.72 -7.49
C ALA A 148 -0.85 4.62 -6.12
N PHE A 149 -0.12 4.91 -5.04
CA PHE A 149 -0.54 4.72 -3.65
C PHE A 149 -1.85 5.42 -3.32
N GLY A 150 -2.91 4.65 -3.16
CA GLY A 150 -4.25 5.15 -2.84
C GLY A 150 -4.99 5.84 -4.00
N SER A 151 -4.41 5.95 -5.21
CA SER A 151 -5.05 6.65 -6.34
C SER A 151 -6.12 5.83 -7.08
N GLY A 152 -6.40 4.61 -6.60
CA GLY A 152 -7.50 3.79 -7.09
C GLY A 152 -8.78 3.99 -6.30
N ALA A 153 -9.19 2.96 -5.56
CA ALA A 153 -10.44 2.95 -4.79
C ALA A 153 -10.52 4.02 -3.68
N PHE A 154 -9.39 4.54 -3.21
CA PHE A 154 -9.33 5.56 -2.17
C PHE A 154 -9.30 7.00 -2.70
N GLU A 155 -9.26 7.17 -4.03
CA GLU A 155 -9.41 8.46 -4.73
C GLU A 155 -8.39 9.55 -4.36
N ASN A 156 -7.17 9.15 -3.91
CA ASN A 156 -6.07 10.11 -3.81
C ASN A 156 -5.68 10.57 -5.21
N LYS A 157 -5.38 11.86 -5.37
CA LYS A 157 -5.00 12.45 -6.66
C LYS A 157 -3.66 11.85 -7.13
N PRO A 158 -3.60 11.22 -8.30
CA PRO A 158 -2.36 10.61 -8.79
C PRO A 158 -1.24 11.62 -9.01
N GLU A 159 -1.57 12.88 -9.33
CA GLU A 159 -0.61 13.98 -9.48
C GLU A 159 0.11 14.27 -8.17
N ASP A 160 -0.65 14.36 -7.06
CA ASP A 160 -0.07 14.59 -5.73
C ASP A 160 0.84 13.42 -5.34
N ILE A 161 0.36 12.20 -5.52
CA ILE A 161 1.11 10.99 -5.13
C ILE A 161 2.39 10.83 -5.96
N ALA A 162 2.33 11.03 -7.27
CA ALA A 162 3.52 11.00 -8.14
C ALA A 162 4.54 12.08 -7.74
N THR A 163 4.06 13.30 -7.49
CA THR A 163 4.90 14.42 -7.03
C THR A 163 5.56 14.08 -5.70
N PHE A 164 4.82 13.55 -4.74
CA PHE A 164 5.41 13.17 -3.43
C PHE A 164 6.48 12.10 -3.57
N TYR A 165 6.26 11.07 -4.40
CA TYR A 165 7.28 10.06 -4.65
C TYR A 165 8.52 10.65 -5.30
N ARG A 166 8.38 11.46 -6.35
CA ARG A 166 9.50 12.12 -7.02
C ARG A 166 10.31 12.95 -6.03
N ASP A 167 9.66 13.83 -5.29
CA ASP A 167 10.34 14.78 -4.41
C ASP A 167 11.03 14.06 -3.26
N ILE A 168 10.37 13.05 -2.65
CA ILE A 168 10.94 12.25 -1.56
C ILE A 168 12.12 11.40 -2.04
N LEU A 169 12.05 10.77 -3.22
CA LEU A 169 13.16 9.99 -3.77
C LEU A 169 14.40 10.84 -4.05
N LEU A 170 14.24 12.16 -4.22
CA LEU A 170 15.34 13.12 -4.40
C LEU A 170 15.90 13.66 -3.08
N GLU A 171 15.25 13.42 -1.93
CA GLU A 171 15.78 13.79 -0.62
C GLU A 171 17.11 13.06 -0.34
N GLU A 172 18.04 13.71 0.34
CA GLU A 172 19.37 13.14 0.65
C GLU A 172 19.28 11.80 1.44
N GLU A 173 18.21 11.60 2.19
CA GLU A 173 17.94 10.35 2.90
C GLU A 173 17.75 9.15 1.95
N PHE A 174 17.15 9.38 0.77
CA PHE A 174 16.74 8.30 -0.15
C PHE A 174 17.52 8.29 -1.46
N LYS A 175 18.12 9.40 -1.83
CA LYS A 175 18.87 9.57 -3.07
C LYS A 175 20.00 8.53 -3.19
N LYS A 176 20.03 7.84 -4.31
CA LYS A 176 21.01 6.77 -4.60
C LYS A 176 21.00 5.58 -3.63
N LYS A 177 19.98 5.42 -2.79
CA LYS A 177 19.86 4.27 -1.89
C LYS A 177 19.38 3.01 -2.59
N PHE A 178 18.64 3.15 -3.68
CA PHE A 178 18.13 2.04 -4.47
C PHE A 178 18.89 1.94 -5.81
N GLN A 179 19.21 0.72 -6.22
CA GLN A 179 19.76 0.45 -7.56
C GLN A 179 18.70 0.64 -8.62
N TYR A 180 17.45 0.29 -8.31
CA TYR A 180 16.30 0.60 -9.15
C TYR A 180 15.04 0.85 -8.33
N VAL A 181 14.17 1.72 -8.86
CA VAL A 181 12.81 1.96 -8.39
C VAL A 181 11.89 1.81 -9.59
N ALA A 182 10.89 0.92 -9.48
CA ALA A 182 9.90 0.72 -10.53
C ALA A 182 8.51 1.08 -10.02
N PHE A 183 7.69 1.69 -10.88
CA PHE A 183 6.28 1.95 -10.60
C PHE A 183 5.40 1.02 -11.42
N ALA A 184 4.79 0.02 -10.76
CA ALA A 184 3.83 -0.89 -11.36
C ALA A 184 2.43 -0.27 -11.32
N ILE A 185 2.04 0.40 -12.38
CA ILE A 185 0.76 1.10 -12.47
C ILE A 185 -0.12 0.45 -13.52
N PHE A 186 -1.34 0.17 -13.11
CA PHE A 186 -2.34 -0.43 -13.96
C PHE A 186 -3.55 0.50 -14.09
N ASP A 187 -3.89 0.84 -15.32
CA ASP A 187 -5.11 1.56 -15.66
C ASP A 187 -6.15 0.65 -16.31
N LYS A 188 -7.42 0.88 -16.00
CA LYS A 188 -8.51 0.29 -16.78
C LYS A 188 -8.54 0.95 -18.16
N LYS A 189 -8.90 0.18 -19.18
CA LYS A 189 -8.93 0.65 -20.59
C LYS A 189 -9.76 1.93 -20.78
N ASP A 190 -10.82 2.08 -19.99
CA ASP A 190 -11.76 3.22 -20.07
C ASP A 190 -11.73 4.06 -18.77
N ALA A 191 -10.56 4.19 -18.15
CA ALA A 191 -10.42 5.00 -16.94
C ALA A 191 -10.58 6.48 -17.29
N ASN A 192 -11.56 7.16 -16.71
CA ASN A 192 -11.76 8.60 -16.87
C ASN A 192 -10.55 9.41 -16.39
N ARG A 193 -9.72 8.83 -15.54
CA ARG A 193 -8.52 9.43 -14.98
C ARG A 193 -7.43 8.38 -14.87
N PRO A 194 -6.64 8.19 -15.93
CA PRO A 194 -5.58 7.17 -15.95
C PRO A 194 -4.40 7.60 -15.08
N ASN A 195 -3.91 6.71 -14.22
CA ASN A 195 -2.76 6.97 -13.36
C ASN A 195 -1.43 6.88 -14.10
N PHE A 196 -1.31 5.96 -15.06
CA PHE A 196 -0.05 5.67 -15.73
C PHE A 196 0.54 6.89 -16.47
N PRO A 197 -0.18 7.60 -17.38
CA PRO A 197 0.38 8.76 -18.06
C PRO A 197 0.72 9.91 -17.11
N ILE A 198 -0.03 10.06 -16.01
CA ILE A 198 0.25 11.08 -14.99
C ILE A 198 1.59 10.77 -14.31
N PHE A 199 1.77 9.53 -13.84
CA PHE A 199 3.05 9.12 -13.24
C PHE A 199 4.21 9.22 -14.23
N GLN A 200 4.03 8.77 -15.47
CA GLN A 200 5.04 8.82 -16.52
C GLN A 200 5.51 10.27 -16.82
N SER A 201 4.62 11.26 -16.67
CA SER A 201 4.96 12.66 -16.93
C SER A 201 5.67 13.35 -15.74
N ILE A 202 5.56 12.80 -14.53
CA ILE A 202 6.05 13.44 -13.30
C ILE A 202 7.34 12.78 -12.80
N ILE A 203 7.44 11.45 -12.91
CA ILE A 203 8.59 10.64 -12.50
C ILE A 203 9.53 10.37 -13.67
#